data_a0599efa21355157900a7921db3545e0
#
_entry.id   a0599efa21355157900a7921db3545e0
#
_cell.length_a   1.000
_cell.length_b   1.000
_cell.length_c   1.000
_cell.angle_alpha   90.00
_cell.angle_beta   90.00
_cell.angle_gamma   90.00
#
_symmetry.space_group_name_H-M   'P 1'
#
loop_
_entity.id
_entity.type
_entity.pdbx_description
1 polymer ?
#
loop_
_entity_poly.entity_id
_entity_poly.type
_entity_poly.pdbx_seq_one_letter_code
_entity_poly.pdbx_strand_id
1 'polypeptide(L)'
;MANLLRTLLLFNILPLLLCSVQTARAQSKLINTLIPDQLIMQYAGSIGYISGGIGYNLWKEKSTLSFHFGYVPKNKGGELDIAAIKLDYKPFTIHIGDQLIFHPINPVAFLSYTFGQEFGFEFDSQVYDKGYYFWSPALREHLGLTSELKILGDGSSKIKSISLYVETNTNDLYAINWYHDKKGIPFTDIFRLGFGLKMNF
;
A
#
# COMPACT_ATOMS: atom_id res chain seq x y z
N MET A 1 -63.62 -9.46 -10.96
CA MET A 1 -62.79 -9.08 -9.80
C MET A 1 -61.52 -9.89 -9.68
N ALA A 2 -61.48 -11.20 -9.85
CA ALA A 2 -60.26 -12.03 -9.69
C ALA A 2 -59.08 -11.67 -10.65
N ASN A 3 -59.38 -11.31 -11.90
CA ASN A 3 -58.37 -10.98 -12.88
C ASN A 3 -57.69 -9.60 -12.61
N LEU A 4 -58.41 -8.65 -12.03
CA LEU A 4 -57.85 -7.33 -11.68
C LEU A 4 -56.86 -7.43 -10.51
N LEU A 5 -57.16 -8.30 -9.53
CA LEU A 5 -56.31 -8.56 -8.36
C LEU A 5 -55.00 -9.27 -8.77
N ARG A 6 -55.06 -10.19 -9.72
CA ARG A 6 -53.86 -10.86 -10.28
C ARG A 6 -52.95 -9.89 -11.05
N THR A 7 -53.52 -8.98 -11.83
CA THR A 7 -52.75 -8.00 -12.57
C THR A 7 -52.09 -6.98 -11.65
N LEU A 8 -52.77 -6.53 -10.58
CA LEU A 8 -52.22 -5.66 -9.55
C LEU A 8 -51.09 -6.31 -8.74
N LEU A 9 -51.19 -7.60 -8.42
CA LEU A 9 -50.15 -8.36 -7.74
C LEU A 9 -48.89 -8.52 -8.61
N LEU A 10 -49.07 -8.84 -9.88
CA LEU A 10 -47.92 -8.96 -10.81
C LEU A 10 -47.18 -7.62 -11.03
N PHE A 11 -47.90 -6.50 -11.05
CA PHE A 11 -47.30 -5.16 -11.21
C PHE A 11 -46.49 -4.71 -9.99
N ASN A 12 -46.78 -5.22 -8.79
CA ASN A 12 -46.01 -4.89 -7.59
C ASN A 12 -44.86 -5.84 -7.31
N ILE A 13 -44.89 -7.09 -7.81
CA ILE A 13 -43.84 -8.09 -7.61
C ILE A 13 -42.66 -7.85 -8.61
N LEU A 14 -42.96 -7.39 -9.82
CA LEU A 14 -41.94 -7.17 -10.86
C LEU A 14 -40.88 -6.13 -10.48
N PRO A 15 -41.22 -4.91 -9.95
CA PRO A 15 -40.20 -3.96 -9.53
C PRO A 15 -39.41 -4.42 -8.30
N LEU A 16 -40.00 -5.20 -7.38
CA LEU A 16 -39.30 -5.81 -6.23
C LEU A 16 -38.24 -6.82 -6.68
N LEU A 17 -38.55 -7.65 -7.66
CA LEU A 17 -37.62 -8.60 -8.27
C LEU A 17 -36.48 -7.88 -9.04
N LEU A 18 -36.78 -6.79 -9.74
CA LEU A 18 -35.76 -5.98 -10.42
C LEU A 18 -34.82 -5.28 -9.45
N CYS A 19 -35.33 -4.76 -8.32
CA CYS A 19 -34.51 -4.19 -7.26
C CYS A 19 -33.57 -5.22 -6.61
N SER A 20 -34.04 -6.45 -6.36
CA SER A 20 -33.22 -7.52 -5.77
C SER A 20 -32.07 -7.97 -6.69
N VAL A 21 -32.28 -8.00 -8.00
CA VAL A 21 -31.24 -8.32 -8.99
C VAL A 21 -30.19 -7.23 -9.07
N GLN A 22 -30.57 -5.96 -8.94
CA GLN A 22 -29.62 -4.84 -8.96
C GLN A 22 -28.75 -4.81 -7.70
N THR A 23 -29.32 -5.09 -6.52
CA THR A 23 -28.55 -5.18 -5.27
C THR A 23 -27.55 -6.34 -5.29
N ALA A 24 -27.95 -7.51 -5.81
CA ALA A 24 -27.04 -8.65 -5.95
C ALA A 24 -25.86 -8.37 -6.91
N ARG A 25 -26.10 -7.67 -8.04
CA ARG A 25 -25.03 -7.25 -8.96
C ARG A 25 -24.13 -6.19 -8.36
N ALA A 26 -24.66 -5.26 -7.59
CA ALA A 26 -23.87 -4.25 -6.88
C ALA A 26 -22.98 -4.87 -5.80
N GLN A 27 -23.50 -5.84 -5.03
CA GLN A 27 -22.72 -6.60 -4.05
C GLN A 27 -21.60 -7.42 -4.68
N SER A 28 -21.86 -8.12 -5.78
CA SER A 28 -20.81 -8.91 -6.48
C SER A 28 -19.70 -8.01 -7.03
N LYS A 29 -20.04 -6.82 -7.53
CA LYS A 29 -19.08 -5.85 -8.03
C LYS A 29 -18.24 -5.25 -6.90
N LEU A 30 -18.85 -4.95 -5.75
CA LEU A 30 -18.16 -4.49 -4.55
C LEU A 30 -17.20 -5.55 -4.01
N ILE A 31 -17.63 -6.79 -3.89
CA ILE A 31 -16.79 -7.90 -3.43
C ILE A 31 -15.59 -8.10 -4.36
N ASN A 32 -15.78 -8.09 -5.67
CA ASN A 32 -14.69 -8.21 -6.63
C ASN A 32 -13.70 -7.03 -6.56
N THR A 33 -14.15 -5.83 -6.21
CA THR A 33 -13.28 -4.66 -6.02
C THR A 33 -12.48 -4.72 -4.73
N LEU A 34 -12.96 -5.46 -3.71
CA LEU A 34 -12.27 -5.64 -2.44
C LEU A 34 -11.22 -6.76 -2.46
N ILE A 35 -11.25 -7.64 -3.47
CA ILE A 35 -10.22 -8.69 -3.62
C ILE A 35 -8.92 -8.01 -4.08
N PRO A 36 -7.82 -8.14 -3.32
CA PRO A 36 -6.56 -7.53 -3.72
C PRO A 36 -5.97 -8.24 -4.94
N ASP A 37 -5.34 -7.46 -5.81
CA ASP A 37 -4.61 -7.97 -6.98
C ASP A 37 -3.24 -8.53 -6.62
N GLN A 38 -2.70 -8.11 -5.46
CA GLN A 38 -1.33 -8.43 -5.04
C GLN A 38 -1.25 -8.76 -3.56
N LEU A 39 -0.40 -9.75 -3.22
CA LEU A 39 0.19 -9.91 -1.90
C LEU A 39 1.63 -9.41 -1.94
N ILE A 40 2.05 -8.69 -0.90
CA ILE A 40 3.35 -8.05 -0.83
C ILE A 40 4.02 -8.44 0.49
N MET A 41 5.29 -8.81 0.42
CA MET A 41 6.13 -9.02 1.59
C MET A 41 7.40 -8.19 1.44
N GLN A 42 7.85 -7.55 2.51
CA GLN A 42 9.05 -6.72 2.50
C GLN A 42 9.87 -6.99 3.75
N TYR A 43 11.17 -7.09 3.56
CA TYR A 43 12.19 -7.13 4.59
C TYR A 43 12.93 -5.80 4.63
N ALA A 44 13.12 -5.24 5.81
CA ALA A 44 13.76 -3.95 6.06
C ALA A 44 13.04 -2.77 5.37
N GLY A 45 13.68 -1.63 5.29
CA GLY A 45 13.08 -0.38 4.84
C GLY A 45 12.42 0.40 5.97
N SER A 46 11.46 1.26 5.65
CA SER A 46 10.85 2.18 6.62
C SER A 46 9.49 1.71 7.17
N ILE A 47 9.01 0.52 6.76
CA ILE A 47 7.73 -0.04 7.24
C ILE A 47 7.95 -1.13 8.30
N GLY A 48 9.17 -1.24 8.85
CA GLY A 48 9.53 -2.20 9.87
C GLY A 48 10.64 -3.15 9.45
N TYR A 49 10.98 -4.09 10.35
CA TYR A 49 11.97 -5.13 10.08
C TYR A 49 11.44 -6.17 9.08
N ILE A 50 10.17 -6.52 9.21
CA ILE A 50 9.39 -7.31 8.25
C ILE A 50 8.01 -6.69 8.11
N SER A 51 7.48 -6.66 6.90
CA SER A 51 6.11 -6.20 6.65
C SER A 51 5.40 -7.10 5.65
N GLY A 52 4.08 -7.20 5.81
CA GLY A 52 3.16 -7.81 4.86
C GLY A 52 2.14 -6.79 4.38
N GLY A 53 1.65 -6.96 3.16
CA GLY A 53 0.68 -6.04 2.60
C GLY A 53 -0.16 -6.64 1.48
N ILE A 54 -1.20 -5.90 1.14
CA ILE A 54 -2.08 -6.18 0.01
C ILE A 54 -2.06 -4.98 -0.94
N GLY A 55 -2.14 -5.24 -2.24
CA GLY A 55 -2.08 -4.20 -3.26
C GLY A 55 -3.21 -4.30 -4.27
N TYR A 56 -3.60 -3.13 -4.77
CA TYR A 56 -4.61 -2.94 -5.82
C TYR A 56 -3.96 -2.26 -7.01
N ASN A 57 -4.09 -2.86 -8.17
CA ASN A 57 -3.56 -2.31 -9.41
C ASN A 57 -4.44 -1.16 -9.91
N LEU A 58 -3.82 -0.04 -10.23
CA LEU A 58 -4.46 1.14 -10.77
C LEU A 58 -3.90 1.43 -12.17
N TRP A 59 -4.70 2.14 -13.00
CA TRP A 59 -4.29 2.64 -14.31
C TRP A 59 -3.62 1.57 -15.20
N LYS A 60 -4.27 0.42 -15.35
CA LYS A 60 -3.77 -0.72 -16.14
C LYS A 60 -2.38 -1.20 -15.65
N GLU A 61 -2.24 -1.42 -14.34
CA GLU A 61 -1.02 -1.88 -13.66
C GLU A 61 0.15 -0.89 -13.68
N LYS A 62 -0.04 0.34 -14.16
CA LYS A 62 0.98 1.39 -14.11
C LYS A 62 1.20 1.93 -12.70
N SER A 63 0.24 1.78 -11.81
CA SER A 63 0.35 2.15 -10.40
C SER A 63 -0.21 1.07 -9.52
N THR A 64 0.28 1.01 -8.30
CA THR A 64 -0.23 0.11 -7.26
C THR A 64 -0.49 0.93 -6.00
N LEU A 65 -1.72 0.88 -5.50
CA LEU A 65 -2.05 1.34 -4.16
C LEU A 65 -1.97 0.14 -3.22
N SER A 66 -1.19 0.22 -2.15
CA SER A 66 -1.02 -0.89 -1.24
C SER A 66 -1.12 -0.47 0.23
N PHE A 67 -1.61 -1.40 1.05
CA PHE A 67 -1.71 -1.27 2.48
C PHE A 67 -0.76 -2.28 3.11
N HIS A 68 0.07 -1.82 4.03
CA HIS A 68 1.10 -2.62 4.68
C HIS A 68 0.92 -2.59 6.19
N PHE A 69 1.29 -3.70 6.81
CA PHE A 69 1.49 -3.80 8.24
C PHE A 69 2.88 -4.37 8.49
N GLY A 70 3.68 -3.66 9.25
CA GLY A 70 5.06 -4.01 9.56
C GLY A 70 5.30 -4.14 11.04
N TYR A 71 6.31 -4.93 11.37
CA TYR A 71 6.72 -5.22 12.73
C TYR A 71 8.23 -5.06 12.88
N VAL A 72 8.64 -4.43 13.97
CA VAL A 72 10.03 -4.37 14.41
C VAL A 72 10.15 -5.15 15.72
N PRO A 73 10.95 -6.23 15.77
CA PRO A 73 11.10 -7.01 16.99
C PRO A 73 11.98 -6.27 18.02
N LYS A 74 11.75 -6.57 19.28
CA LYS A 74 12.39 -5.92 20.44
C LYS A 74 13.92 -5.87 20.37
N ASN A 75 14.53 -6.89 19.80
CA ASN A 75 15.99 -6.97 19.64
C ASN A 75 16.56 -6.21 18.43
N LYS A 76 15.71 -5.51 17.66
CA LYS A 76 16.08 -4.78 16.43
C LYS A 76 15.78 -3.28 16.49
N GLY A 77 15.53 -2.72 17.66
CA GLY A 77 15.35 -1.27 17.83
C GLY A 77 14.11 -0.88 18.64
N GLY A 78 13.40 -1.84 19.23
CA GLY A 78 12.19 -1.64 20.03
C GLY A 78 11.00 -2.37 19.37
N GLU A 79 10.05 -2.80 20.18
CA GLU A 79 8.86 -3.48 19.70
C GLU A 79 7.91 -2.45 19.11
N LEU A 80 7.81 -2.40 17.78
CA LEU A 80 6.99 -1.42 17.06
C LEU A 80 6.12 -2.10 16.03
N ASP A 81 4.86 -1.68 15.98
CA ASP A 81 3.91 -1.99 14.93
C ASP A 81 3.74 -0.76 14.03
N ILE A 82 3.76 -0.96 12.72
CA ILE A 82 3.70 0.12 11.74
C ILE A 82 2.65 -0.23 10.69
N ALA A 83 1.67 0.66 10.49
CA ALA A 83 0.78 0.59 9.35
C ALA A 83 1.22 1.59 8.29
N ALA A 84 1.09 1.25 7.01
CA ALA A 84 1.41 2.18 5.93
C ALA A 84 0.44 2.05 4.75
N ILE A 85 0.19 3.17 4.08
CA ILE A 85 -0.47 3.26 2.79
C ILE A 85 0.54 3.77 1.77
N LYS A 86 0.75 3.01 0.69
CA LYS A 86 1.82 3.24 -0.29
C LYS A 86 1.24 3.33 -1.69
N LEU A 87 1.70 4.31 -2.45
CA LEU A 87 1.45 4.46 -3.89
C LEU A 87 2.78 4.28 -4.64
N ASP A 88 2.81 3.31 -5.54
CA ASP A 88 3.94 2.98 -6.41
C ASP A 88 3.52 3.30 -7.86
N TYR A 89 4.40 3.96 -8.64
CA TYR A 89 4.15 4.29 -10.03
C TYR A 89 5.27 3.76 -10.92
N LYS A 90 4.92 3.03 -11.98
CA LYS A 90 5.83 2.35 -12.93
C LYS A 90 5.86 3.08 -14.27
N PRO A 91 6.69 4.13 -14.43
CA PRO A 91 6.76 4.90 -15.67
C PRO A 91 7.39 4.12 -16.81
N PHE A 92 8.35 3.23 -16.51
CA PHE A 92 9.13 2.50 -17.50
C PHE A 92 8.89 1.00 -17.38
N THR A 93 8.74 0.35 -18.53
CA THR A 93 8.55 -1.10 -18.64
C THR A 93 9.49 -1.62 -19.73
N ILE A 94 10.38 -2.52 -19.37
CA ILE A 94 11.34 -3.16 -20.26
C ILE A 94 11.04 -4.65 -20.29
N HIS A 95 10.66 -5.17 -21.45
CA HIS A 95 10.46 -6.60 -21.65
C HIS A 95 11.79 -7.29 -21.94
N ILE A 96 12.11 -8.34 -21.19
CA ILE A 96 13.33 -9.15 -21.36
C ILE A 96 12.90 -10.56 -21.74
N GLY A 97 12.85 -10.83 -23.05
CA GLY A 97 12.24 -12.06 -23.55
C GLY A 97 10.74 -12.14 -23.25
N ASP A 98 10.21 -13.36 -23.19
CA ASP A 98 8.77 -13.59 -23.07
C ASP A 98 8.27 -13.67 -21.62
N GLN A 99 9.17 -13.85 -20.65
CA GLN A 99 8.78 -14.15 -19.26
C GLN A 99 9.21 -13.11 -18.25
N LEU A 100 10.11 -12.17 -18.61
CA LEU A 100 10.63 -11.20 -17.67
C LEU A 100 10.25 -9.78 -18.06
N ILE A 101 9.82 -9.01 -17.07
CA ILE A 101 9.55 -7.58 -17.21
C ILE A 101 10.36 -6.85 -16.13
N PHE A 102 11.13 -5.86 -16.56
CA PHE A 102 11.93 -5.04 -15.67
C PHE A 102 11.38 -3.62 -15.60
N HIS A 103 11.13 -3.14 -14.39
CA HIS A 103 10.75 -1.76 -14.09
C HIS A 103 11.92 -1.10 -13.33
N PRO A 104 12.81 -0.36 -14.02
CA PRO A 104 14.09 0.08 -13.46
C PRO A 104 13.96 1.12 -12.37
N ILE A 105 13.06 2.07 -12.53
CA ILE A 105 12.89 3.22 -11.62
C ILE A 105 11.41 3.50 -11.48
N ASN A 106 10.87 3.24 -10.29
CA ASN A 106 9.48 3.45 -9.97
C ASN A 106 9.41 4.41 -8.76
N PRO A 107 8.95 5.64 -8.93
CA PRO A 107 8.68 6.54 -7.82
C PRO A 107 7.66 5.93 -6.87
N VAL A 108 7.93 6.04 -5.59
CA VAL A 108 7.05 5.59 -4.51
C VAL A 108 6.87 6.70 -3.48
N ALA A 109 5.62 6.88 -3.05
CA ALA A 109 5.26 7.76 -1.95
C ALA A 109 4.38 6.99 -0.95
N PHE A 110 4.59 7.17 0.32
CA PHE A 110 3.76 6.54 1.33
C PHE A 110 3.71 7.30 2.65
N LEU A 111 2.61 7.06 3.37
CA LEU A 111 2.42 7.48 4.74
C LEU A 111 2.55 6.26 5.63
N SER A 112 3.29 6.38 6.71
CA SER A 112 3.36 5.37 7.76
C SER A 112 2.89 5.92 9.09
N TYR A 113 2.21 5.07 9.86
CA TYR A 113 1.80 5.33 11.23
C TYR A 113 2.42 4.28 12.14
N THR A 114 3.17 4.76 13.15
CA THR A 114 3.80 3.90 14.15
C THR A 114 2.93 3.85 15.39
N PHE A 115 2.53 2.64 15.80
CA PHE A 115 1.76 2.42 17.02
C PHE A 115 2.69 2.36 18.22
N GLY A 116 2.29 2.93 19.35
CA GLY A 116 3.02 2.87 20.59
C GLY A 116 2.58 3.99 21.54
N GLN A 117 2.80 3.80 22.83
CA GLN A 117 2.44 4.80 23.85
C GLN A 117 3.29 6.09 23.73
N GLU A 118 4.50 5.96 23.15
CA GLU A 118 5.42 7.08 22.93
C GLU A 118 5.12 7.84 21.61
N PHE A 119 4.25 7.28 20.76
CA PHE A 119 3.92 7.82 19.46
C PHE A 119 2.45 8.25 19.42
N GLY A 120 2.16 9.45 19.90
CA GLY A 120 0.83 10.06 19.83
C GLY A 120 0.61 10.83 18.52
N PHE A 121 -0.64 11.18 18.22
CA PHE A 121 -0.95 12.16 17.17
C PHE A 121 -0.46 13.56 17.51
N GLU A 122 -0.43 13.90 18.79
CA GLU A 122 0.04 15.19 19.30
C GLU A 122 1.28 14.97 20.15
N PHE A 123 2.21 15.94 20.10
CA PHE A 123 3.37 15.97 20.98
C PHE A 123 2.90 16.24 22.41
N ASP A 124 3.51 15.53 23.36
CA ASP A 124 3.29 15.81 24.78
C ASP A 124 3.78 17.23 25.09
N SER A 125 2.82 18.11 25.40
CA SER A 125 3.08 19.51 25.73
C SER A 125 3.83 19.70 27.07
N GLN A 126 4.04 18.63 27.84
CA GLN A 126 4.86 18.64 29.06
C GLN A 126 6.35 18.42 28.75
N VAL A 127 6.67 17.81 27.62
CA VAL A 127 8.04 17.46 27.18
C VAL A 127 8.55 18.42 26.11
N TYR A 128 7.69 18.93 25.26
CA TYR A 128 8.06 19.81 24.15
C TYR A 128 7.19 21.07 24.12
N ASP A 129 7.81 22.21 23.85
CA ASP A 129 7.10 23.48 23.67
C ASP A 129 6.10 23.38 22.47
N LYS A 130 4.93 24.02 22.60
CA LYS A 130 3.94 24.08 21.54
C LYS A 130 4.56 24.66 20.26
N GLY A 131 4.57 23.83 19.20
CA GLY A 131 5.11 24.22 17.89
C GLY A 131 6.58 23.86 17.68
N TYR A 132 7.22 23.12 18.59
CA TYR A 132 8.59 22.63 18.42
C TYR A 132 8.72 21.68 17.23
N TYR A 133 7.70 20.84 17.02
CA TYR A 133 7.60 19.98 15.82
C TYR A 133 6.33 20.32 15.04
N PHE A 134 6.47 20.45 13.74
CA PHE A 134 5.36 20.78 12.84
C PHE A 134 4.43 19.58 12.58
N TRP A 135 4.91 18.36 12.81
CA TRP A 135 4.22 17.12 12.40
C TRP A 135 4.12 16.11 13.55
N SER A 136 3.13 15.19 13.44
CA SER A 136 2.90 14.12 14.42
C SER A 136 4.14 13.22 14.61
N PRO A 137 4.49 12.81 15.85
CA PRO A 137 5.56 11.83 16.06
C PRO A 137 5.26 10.44 15.49
N ALA A 138 3.97 10.08 15.44
CA ALA A 138 3.52 8.77 14.95
C ALA A 138 3.44 8.68 13.43
N LEU A 139 3.14 9.79 12.74
CA LEU A 139 2.91 9.82 11.31
C LEU A 139 4.17 10.29 10.58
N ARG A 140 4.56 9.60 9.50
CA ARG A 140 5.70 9.97 8.65
C ARG A 140 5.33 9.91 7.19
N GLU A 141 5.77 10.92 6.45
CA GLU A 141 5.72 10.96 4.99
C GLU A 141 7.02 10.41 4.42
N HIS A 142 6.91 9.55 3.43
CA HIS A 142 8.05 8.91 2.78
C HIS A 142 8.01 9.13 1.28
N LEU A 143 9.19 9.39 0.73
CA LEU A 143 9.43 9.41 -0.71
C LEU A 143 10.58 8.48 -1.03
N GLY A 144 10.47 7.77 -2.16
CA GLY A 144 11.49 6.81 -2.54
C GLY A 144 11.40 6.36 -3.99
N LEU A 145 12.22 5.37 -4.28
CA LEU A 145 12.29 4.71 -5.57
C LEU A 145 12.30 3.21 -5.36
N THR A 146 11.61 2.47 -6.23
CA THR A 146 11.74 1.01 -6.32
C THR A 146 12.30 0.61 -7.67
N SER A 147 12.98 -0.54 -7.70
CA SER A 147 13.36 -1.25 -8.92
C SER A 147 12.78 -2.65 -8.81
N GLU A 148 12.03 -3.10 -9.83
CA GLU A 148 11.24 -4.33 -9.78
C GLU A 148 11.54 -5.22 -10.99
N LEU A 149 11.83 -6.50 -10.73
CA LEU A 149 11.91 -7.57 -11.73
C LEU A 149 10.70 -8.47 -11.58
N LYS A 150 9.82 -8.47 -12.57
CA LYS A 150 8.58 -9.26 -12.62
C LYS A 150 8.79 -10.49 -13.50
N ILE A 151 8.48 -11.65 -12.96
CA ILE A 151 8.53 -12.94 -13.63
C ILE A 151 7.08 -13.36 -13.92
N LEU A 152 6.75 -13.52 -15.19
CA LEU A 152 5.41 -13.91 -15.61
C LEU A 152 5.20 -15.41 -15.37
N GLY A 153 4.01 -15.77 -14.89
CA GLY A 153 3.59 -17.17 -14.77
C GLY A 153 3.23 -17.77 -16.13
N ASP A 154 3.17 -19.07 -16.18
CA ASP A 154 2.82 -19.86 -17.37
C ASP A 154 1.31 -19.91 -17.68
N GLY A 155 0.50 -19.22 -16.87
CA GLY A 155 -0.96 -19.20 -17.02
C GLY A 155 -1.68 -20.43 -16.46
N SER A 156 -0.94 -21.43 -15.94
CA SER A 156 -1.52 -22.66 -15.37
C SER A 156 -2.00 -22.47 -13.93
N SER A 157 -1.50 -21.45 -13.25
CA SER A 157 -1.81 -21.14 -11.84
C SER A 157 -2.63 -19.85 -11.68
N LYS A 158 -3.22 -19.66 -10.49
CA LYS A 158 -3.87 -18.40 -10.14
C LYS A 158 -2.87 -17.24 -9.99
N ILE A 159 -1.59 -17.55 -9.78
CA ILE A 159 -0.52 -16.55 -9.68
C ILE A 159 -0.10 -16.17 -11.10
N LYS A 160 -0.44 -14.96 -11.51
CA LYS A 160 -0.08 -14.41 -12.82
C LYS A 160 1.39 -14.05 -12.93
N SER A 161 1.98 -13.57 -11.83
CA SER A 161 3.41 -13.22 -11.80
C SER A 161 3.94 -13.10 -10.38
N ILE A 162 5.25 -13.23 -10.26
CA ILE A 162 6.00 -12.97 -9.04
C ILE A 162 7.01 -11.87 -9.34
N SER A 163 7.11 -10.86 -8.49
CA SER A 163 8.08 -9.79 -8.64
C SER A 163 9.02 -9.74 -7.44
N LEU A 164 10.30 -9.56 -7.71
CA LEU A 164 11.30 -9.17 -6.73
C LEU A 164 11.56 -7.68 -6.87
N TYR A 165 11.64 -6.95 -5.77
CA TYR A 165 11.94 -5.52 -5.80
C TYR A 165 12.91 -5.10 -4.72
N VAL A 166 13.62 -4.04 -5.02
CA VAL A 166 14.45 -3.28 -4.08
C VAL A 166 13.84 -1.90 -3.96
N GLU A 167 13.75 -1.39 -2.75
CA GLU A 167 13.23 -0.07 -2.44
C GLU A 167 14.25 0.74 -1.69
N THR A 168 14.44 1.98 -2.07
CA THR A 168 15.14 2.99 -1.27
C THR A 168 14.19 4.14 -1.00
N ASN A 169 14.13 4.59 0.24
CA ASN A 169 13.25 5.69 0.63
C ASN A 169 13.86 6.51 1.77
N THR A 170 13.39 7.74 1.89
CA THR A 170 13.64 8.62 3.02
C THR A 170 12.32 9.14 3.56
N ASN A 171 12.33 9.69 4.77
CA ASN A 171 11.15 10.33 5.35
C ASN A 171 11.40 11.82 5.61
N ASP A 172 10.31 12.52 5.93
CA ASP A 172 10.26 13.93 6.29
C ASP A 172 11.32 14.30 7.35
N LEU A 173 11.41 13.51 8.43
CA LEU A 173 12.33 13.77 9.53
C LEU A 173 13.80 13.65 9.10
N TYR A 174 14.16 12.60 8.37
CA TYR A 174 15.54 12.42 7.89
C TYR A 174 15.92 13.50 6.89
N ALA A 175 15.02 13.88 6.00
CA ALA A 175 15.25 14.93 5.01
C ALA A 175 15.44 16.30 5.68
N ILE A 176 14.62 16.63 6.68
CA ILE A 176 14.72 17.88 7.45
C ILE A 176 16.03 17.92 8.26
N ASN A 177 16.36 16.84 8.98
CA ASN A 177 17.58 16.78 9.76
C ASN A 177 18.83 16.94 8.89
N TRP A 178 18.87 16.28 7.74
CA TRP A 178 19.95 16.46 6.76
C TRP A 178 20.01 17.90 6.23
N TYR A 179 18.86 18.52 5.95
CA TYR A 179 18.83 19.91 5.48
C TYR A 179 19.46 20.89 6.48
N HIS A 180 19.23 20.65 7.78
CA HIS A 180 19.78 21.48 8.85
C HIS A 180 21.27 21.20 9.14
N ASP A 181 21.70 19.96 8.99
CA ASP A 181 23.11 19.57 9.26
C ASP A 181 23.71 18.77 8.08
N LYS A 182 23.87 19.43 6.95
CA LYS A 182 24.48 18.85 5.74
C LYS A 182 25.95 18.45 5.91
N LYS A 183 26.64 18.99 6.93
CA LYS A 183 28.06 18.69 7.20
C LYS A 183 28.22 17.48 8.12
N GLY A 184 27.30 17.31 9.08
CA GLY A 184 27.33 16.24 10.05
C GLY A 184 26.63 14.95 9.60
N ILE A 185 25.65 15.07 8.69
CA ILE A 185 24.88 13.92 8.21
C ILE A 185 25.19 13.66 6.73
N PRO A 186 25.84 12.54 6.37
CA PRO A 186 26.03 12.14 4.97
C PRO A 186 24.67 11.96 4.26
N PHE A 187 24.59 12.39 3.01
CA PHE A 187 23.35 12.27 2.22
C PHE A 187 22.84 10.83 2.10
N THR A 188 23.76 9.86 2.07
CA THR A 188 23.40 8.43 2.01
C THR A 188 22.68 7.92 3.24
N ASP A 189 22.93 8.53 4.40
CA ASP A 189 22.46 8.04 5.70
C ASP A 189 20.99 8.33 5.96
N ILE A 190 20.39 9.24 5.15
CA ILE A 190 18.96 9.53 5.22
C ILE A 190 18.10 8.49 4.50
N PHE A 191 18.70 7.58 3.72
CA PHE A 191 17.98 6.57 2.96
C PHE A 191 17.92 5.24 3.70
N ARG A 192 16.78 4.59 3.59
CA ARG A 192 16.53 3.24 4.08
C ARG A 192 16.35 2.31 2.89
N LEU A 193 16.96 1.13 2.96
CA LEU A 193 16.92 0.11 1.92
C LEU A 193 16.02 -1.04 2.38
N GLY A 194 15.12 -1.47 1.51
CA GLY A 194 14.23 -2.60 1.71
C GLY A 194 14.24 -3.53 0.49
N PHE A 195 13.94 -4.80 0.74
CA PHE A 195 13.83 -5.85 -0.27
C PHE A 195 12.46 -6.51 -0.14
N GLY A 196 11.81 -6.78 -1.25
CA GLY A 196 10.49 -7.37 -1.18
C GLY A 196 10.13 -8.28 -2.34
N LEU A 197 9.02 -8.95 -2.13
CA LEU A 197 8.39 -9.86 -3.07
C LEU A 197 6.92 -9.46 -3.22
N LYS A 198 6.43 -9.44 -4.47
CA LYS A 198 5.02 -9.25 -4.81
C LYS A 198 4.53 -10.48 -5.54
N MET A 199 3.36 -10.99 -5.18
CA MET A 199 2.64 -12.02 -5.91
C MET A 199 1.38 -11.40 -6.49
N ASN A 200 1.20 -11.49 -7.81
CA ASN A 200 0.04 -10.96 -8.54
C ASN A 200 -0.91 -12.10 -8.93
N PHE A 201 -2.22 -11.84 -8.78
CA PHE A 201 -3.30 -12.79 -9.06
C PHE A 201 -4.16 -12.38 -10.24
#